data_a72408fa6c4efb1b20cb7b5cfc722ac6
#
_entry.id   a72408fa6c4efb1b20cb7b5cfc722ac6
#
_cell.length_a   1.000
_cell.length_b   1.000
_cell.length_c   1.000
_cell.angle_alpha   90.00
_cell.angle_beta   90.00
_cell.angle_gamma   90.00
#
_symmetry.space_group_name_H-M   'P 1'
#
loop_
_entity.id
_entity.type
_entity.pdbx_description
1 polymer ?
#
loop_
_entity_poly.entity_id
_entity_poly.type
_entity_poly.pdbx_seq_one_letter_code
_entity_poly.pdbx_strand_id
1 'polypeptide(L)'
;MQENIADKGKVTFVERRKALFRSELVKSLLPLLGLVVIVVLMNILTEGSMLQPKKLKLLLSQVYYPMICATGVFFIMTLGSLDFTQGSTLGLASIVVGWISFYSIPLAILGGILTGAAIGAFNGFFHVKFKLPSFIVTICTMYLFRGLCAYLTTDAPMPASMQMKALDEDWIKVSVTLFVLLIAFIVFRFTKVGPSVKATGAGETATRFSGIRTDRLKLLTFVAAGALTGVAAFINVIKVGSITSTAGNQLETQILIALVLGGLPISGGAKVRFSNIIVGTLIYTVLNNGLVMLGYDTATQQLIKGVIFLAVVALTIDRKALKVIK
;
A
#
# COMPACT_ATOMS: atom_id res chain seq x y z
N MET A 1 -7.83 34.53 52.95
CA MET A 1 -7.48 33.14 52.62
C MET A 1 -8.73 32.36 52.26
N GLN A 2 -9.58 32.90 51.36
CA GLN A 2 -10.83 32.26 50.86
C GLN A 2 -11.21 32.80 49.49
N GLU A 3 -10.25 32.75 48.52
CA GLU A 3 -10.53 33.16 47.15
C GLU A 3 -9.61 32.34 46.22
N ASN A 4 -9.89 31.06 45.98
CA ASN A 4 -9.26 30.28 44.90
C ASN A 4 -9.82 28.83 44.74
N ILE A 5 -11.12 28.62 44.98
CA ILE A 5 -11.73 27.27 44.80
C ILE A 5 -12.80 27.25 43.68
N ALA A 6 -13.11 28.39 43.04
CA ALA A 6 -14.26 28.48 42.10
C ALA A 6 -13.92 28.35 40.58
N ASP A 7 -12.67 28.11 40.19
CA ASP A 7 -12.31 28.07 38.75
C ASP A 7 -11.85 26.72 38.22
N LYS A 8 -12.23 25.61 38.85
CA LYS A 8 -11.94 24.24 38.36
C LYS A 8 -13.05 23.57 37.57
N GLY A 9 -14.10 24.26 37.16
CA GLY A 9 -15.35 23.65 36.67
C GLY A 9 -15.77 23.94 35.22
N LYS A 10 -15.09 24.77 34.47
CA LYS A 10 -15.47 25.04 33.08
C LYS A 10 -14.40 24.55 32.10
N VAL A 11 -14.29 23.22 31.94
CA VAL A 11 -13.68 22.66 30.73
C VAL A 11 -14.54 23.14 29.55
N THR A 12 -14.02 24.12 28.80
CA THR A 12 -14.74 24.76 27.69
C THR A 12 -15.17 23.70 26.70
N PHE A 13 -16.33 23.85 26.08
CA PHE A 13 -16.87 22.95 25.04
C PHE A 13 -15.83 22.62 23.93
N VAL A 14 -14.92 23.56 23.69
CA VAL A 14 -13.76 23.41 22.80
C VAL A 14 -12.72 22.40 23.33
N GLU A 15 -12.47 22.36 24.64
CA GLU A 15 -11.54 21.41 25.25
C GLU A 15 -12.14 20.01 25.34
N ARG A 16 -13.44 19.88 25.63
CA ARG A 16 -14.17 18.61 25.52
C ARG A 16 -14.20 18.08 24.08
N ARG A 17 -14.41 18.94 23.10
CA ARG A 17 -14.30 18.57 21.67
C ARG A 17 -12.88 18.14 21.30
N LYS A 18 -11.84 18.85 21.74
CA LYS A 18 -10.44 18.44 21.57
C LYS A 18 -10.11 17.14 22.30
N ALA A 19 -10.68 16.88 23.46
CA ALA A 19 -10.51 15.63 24.21
C ALA A 19 -11.23 14.45 23.54
N LEU A 20 -12.42 14.64 22.98
CA LEU A 20 -13.16 13.63 22.20
C LEU A 20 -12.42 13.26 20.90
N PHE A 21 -11.89 14.26 20.16
CA PHE A 21 -11.04 14.00 18.99
C PHE A 21 -9.66 13.42 19.34
N ARG A 22 -9.25 13.49 20.59
CA ARG A 22 -8.01 12.90 21.11
C ARG A 22 -8.17 11.45 21.54
N SER A 23 -9.41 10.92 21.68
CA SER A 23 -9.62 9.52 22.05
C SER A 23 -9.05 8.62 20.95
N GLU A 24 -8.25 7.63 21.33
CA GLU A 24 -7.65 6.63 20.44
C GLU A 24 -8.71 5.91 19.58
N LEU A 25 -9.94 5.78 20.10
CA LEU A 25 -11.10 5.21 19.42
C LEU A 25 -11.56 6.05 18.23
N VAL A 26 -11.71 7.38 18.41
CA VAL A 26 -12.14 8.27 17.31
C VAL A 26 -11.11 8.28 16.20
N LYS A 27 -9.82 8.32 16.53
CA LYS A 27 -8.74 8.23 15.53
C LYS A 27 -8.70 6.90 14.78
N SER A 28 -9.20 5.80 15.41
CA SER A 28 -9.26 4.49 14.75
C SER A 28 -10.44 4.37 13.80
N LEU A 29 -11.53 5.05 14.11
CA LEU A 29 -12.76 5.02 13.32
C LEU A 29 -12.73 6.03 12.15
N LEU A 30 -11.87 7.04 12.20
CA LEU A 30 -11.80 8.10 11.18
C LEU A 30 -11.60 7.56 9.75
N PRO A 31 -10.65 6.63 9.47
CA PRO A 31 -10.50 6.05 8.13
C PRO A 31 -11.72 5.22 7.71
N LEU A 32 -12.34 4.50 8.65
CA LEU A 32 -13.55 3.72 8.37
C LEU A 32 -14.75 4.63 8.04
N LEU A 33 -14.91 5.73 8.78
CA LEU A 33 -15.90 6.76 8.45
C LEU A 33 -15.62 7.38 7.08
N GLY A 34 -14.34 7.64 6.76
CA GLY A 34 -13.91 8.09 5.44
C GLY A 34 -14.32 7.12 4.33
N LEU A 35 -14.17 5.82 4.55
CA LEU A 35 -14.62 4.80 3.60
C LEU A 35 -16.15 4.87 3.39
N VAL A 36 -16.92 4.91 4.48
CA VAL A 36 -18.40 5.00 4.39
C VAL A 36 -18.81 6.27 3.64
N VAL A 37 -18.22 7.42 3.98
CA VAL A 37 -18.51 8.70 3.32
C VAL A 37 -18.20 8.64 1.82
N ILE A 38 -17.05 8.10 1.42
CA ILE A 38 -16.66 7.98 0.01
C ILE A 38 -17.61 7.01 -0.74
N VAL A 39 -17.94 5.86 -0.14
CA VAL A 39 -18.89 4.91 -0.75
C VAL A 39 -20.26 5.56 -0.97
N VAL A 40 -20.79 6.26 0.04
CA VAL A 40 -22.08 6.94 -0.06
C VAL A 40 -22.02 8.07 -1.09
N LEU A 41 -20.99 8.92 -1.04
CA LEU A 41 -20.80 10.01 -1.98
C LEU A 41 -20.72 9.51 -3.43
N MET A 42 -19.88 8.51 -3.70
CA MET A 42 -19.73 7.95 -5.04
C MET A 42 -20.99 7.25 -5.51
N ASN A 43 -21.71 6.57 -4.62
CA ASN A 43 -22.97 5.93 -4.98
C ASN A 43 -24.06 6.98 -5.35
N ILE A 44 -24.14 8.12 -4.64
CA ILE A 44 -25.05 9.23 -4.97
C ILE A 44 -24.66 9.83 -6.32
N LEU A 45 -23.38 10.17 -6.52
CA LEU A 45 -22.89 10.76 -7.77
C LEU A 45 -23.06 9.85 -9.00
N THR A 46 -23.04 8.53 -8.80
CA THR A 46 -23.24 7.53 -9.86
C THR A 46 -24.69 7.05 -9.96
N GLU A 47 -25.64 7.79 -9.38
CA GLU A 47 -27.09 7.50 -9.42
C GLU A 47 -27.42 6.07 -8.94
N GLY A 48 -26.75 5.61 -7.87
CA GLY A 48 -26.94 4.27 -7.30
C GLY A 48 -26.28 3.13 -8.09
N SER A 49 -25.67 3.42 -9.22
CA SER A 49 -25.12 2.40 -10.11
C SER A 49 -23.88 1.70 -9.56
N MET A 50 -23.14 2.32 -8.64
CA MET A 50 -21.92 1.77 -8.05
C MET A 50 -22.15 0.50 -7.21
N LEU A 51 -23.27 0.44 -6.49
CA LEU A 51 -23.61 -0.70 -5.63
C LEU A 51 -24.34 -1.83 -6.38
N GLN A 52 -24.55 -1.71 -7.69
CA GLN A 52 -25.11 -2.79 -8.49
C GLN A 52 -24.20 -4.04 -8.44
N PRO A 53 -24.75 -5.28 -8.30
CA PRO A 53 -23.96 -6.48 -8.09
C PRO A 53 -22.86 -6.71 -9.13
N LYS A 54 -23.12 -6.42 -10.41
CA LYS A 54 -22.12 -6.56 -11.49
C LYS A 54 -20.94 -5.60 -11.31
N LYS A 55 -21.23 -4.32 -10.95
CA LYS A 55 -20.20 -3.29 -10.77
C LYS A 55 -19.43 -3.48 -9.46
N LEU A 56 -20.12 -3.95 -8.43
CA LEU A 56 -19.48 -4.31 -7.16
C LEU A 56 -18.49 -5.49 -7.36
N LYS A 57 -18.88 -6.50 -8.12
CA LYS A 57 -17.98 -7.60 -8.48
C LYS A 57 -16.75 -7.11 -9.25
N LEU A 58 -16.93 -6.20 -10.21
CA LEU A 58 -15.83 -5.59 -10.96
C LEU A 58 -14.90 -4.80 -10.02
N LEU A 59 -15.45 -3.98 -9.13
CA LEU A 59 -14.70 -3.21 -8.14
C LEU A 59 -13.87 -4.15 -7.25
N LEU A 60 -14.46 -5.21 -6.71
CA LEU A 60 -13.76 -6.19 -5.89
C LEU A 60 -12.62 -6.87 -6.66
N SER A 61 -12.84 -7.20 -7.94
CA SER A 61 -11.78 -7.80 -8.77
C SER A 61 -10.55 -6.91 -8.96
N GLN A 62 -10.68 -5.60 -8.75
CA GLN A 62 -9.58 -4.63 -8.87
C GLN A 62 -8.82 -4.40 -7.55
N VAL A 63 -9.33 -4.90 -6.41
CA VAL A 63 -8.73 -4.70 -5.08
C VAL A 63 -7.59 -5.67 -4.81
N TYR A 64 -7.66 -6.90 -5.33
CA TYR A 64 -6.84 -8.02 -4.86
C TYR A 64 -5.33 -7.78 -4.99
N TYR A 65 -4.80 -7.57 -6.20
CA TYR A 65 -3.36 -7.40 -6.38
C TYR A 65 -2.83 -6.10 -5.74
N PRO A 66 -3.52 -4.94 -5.79
CA PRO A 66 -3.06 -3.75 -5.07
C PRO A 66 -3.04 -3.93 -3.56
N MET A 67 -3.98 -4.69 -2.99
CA MET A 67 -4.02 -4.97 -1.55
C MET A 67 -2.85 -5.85 -1.10
N ILE A 68 -2.46 -6.83 -1.92
CA ILE A 68 -1.26 -7.65 -1.66
C ILE A 68 0.00 -6.77 -1.70
N CYS A 69 0.18 -5.93 -2.73
CA CYS A 69 1.28 -5.00 -2.83
C CYS A 69 1.29 -3.99 -1.67
N ALA A 70 0.12 -3.43 -1.34
CA ALA A 70 -0.05 -2.50 -0.22
C ALA A 70 0.35 -3.14 1.12
N THR A 71 0.15 -4.45 1.27
CA THR A 71 0.60 -5.19 2.46
C THR A 71 2.12 -5.15 2.60
N GLY A 72 2.87 -5.33 1.53
CA GLY A 72 4.33 -5.20 1.54
C GLY A 72 4.79 -3.77 1.86
N VAL A 73 4.24 -2.80 1.13
CA VAL A 73 4.58 -1.37 1.32
C VAL A 73 4.19 -0.86 2.70
N PHE A 74 3.13 -1.40 3.31
CA PHE A 74 2.73 -1.09 4.68
C PHE A 74 3.87 -1.32 5.68
N PHE A 75 4.61 -2.43 5.59
CA PHE A 75 5.74 -2.69 6.46
C PHE A 75 6.90 -1.71 6.19
N ILE A 76 7.18 -1.40 4.91
CA ILE A 76 8.21 -0.42 4.53
C ILE A 76 7.85 0.98 5.05
N MET A 77 6.61 1.43 4.85
CA MET A 77 6.16 2.73 5.36
C MET A 77 6.13 2.76 6.89
N THR A 78 5.82 1.64 7.57
CA THR A 78 5.88 1.55 9.03
C THR A 78 7.29 1.79 9.55
N LEU A 79 8.34 1.36 8.82
CA LEU A 79 9.74 1.67 9.09
C LEU A 79 10.13 3.14 8.86
N GLY A 80 9.24 3.97 8.31
CA GLY A 80 9.54 5.33 7.88
C GLY A 80 10.30 5.41 6.55
N SER A 81 10.27 4.35 5.75
CA SER A 81 10.85 4.26 4.41
C SER A 81 9.76 4.33 3.33
N LEU A 82 10.14 4.68 2.10
CA LEU A 82 9.23 4.70 0.94
C LEU A 82 9.76 3.76 -0.14
N ASP A 83 8.85 3.13 -0.87
CA ASP A 83 9.18 2.27 -2.00
C ASP A 83 8.33 2.64 -3.22
N PHE A 84 9.01 3.17 -4.23
CA PHE A 84 8.41 3.54 -5.52
C PHE A 84 8.58 2.48 -6.60
N THR A 85 9.19 1.31 -6.29
CA THR A 85 9.43 0.27 -7.30
C THR A 85 8.26 -0.68 -7.50
N GLN A 86 7.20 -0.59 -6.71
CA GLN A 86 6.13 -1.59 -6.68
C GLN A 86 5.50 -1.84 -8.05
N GLY A 87 5.29 -0.79 -8.84
CA GLY A 87 4.73 -0.93 -10.19
C GLY A 87 5.68 -1.62 -11.16
N SER A 88 6.96 -1.22 -11.17
CA SER A 88 7.97 -1.85 -12.03
C SER A 88 8.29 -3.29 -11.57
N THR A 89 8.27 -3.54 -10.26
CA THR A 89 8.41 -4.90 -9.69
C THR A 89 7.25 -5.79 -10.11
N LEU A 90 6.00 -5.28 -10.04
CA LEU A 90 4.83 -6.01 -10.52
C LEU A 90 4.96 -6.32 -12.01
N GLY A 91 5.36 -5.31 -12.83
CA GLY A 91 5.53 -5.47 -14.26
C GLY A 91 6.54 -6.57 -14.60
N LEU A 92 7.77 -6.47 -14.05
CA LEU A 92 8.82 -7.43 -14.32
C LEU A 92 8.49 -8.83 -13.79
N ALA A 93 7.97 -8.94 -12.57
CA ALA A 93 7.52 -10.22 -12.03
C ALA A 93 6.39 -10.82 -12.85
N SER A 94 5.45 -10.00 -13.38
CA SER A 94 4.39 -10.48 -14.29
C SER A 94 4.94 -11.02 -15.59
N ILE A 95 5.98 -10.39 -16.18
CA ILE A 95 6.65 -10.89 -17.39
C ILE A 95 7.27 -12.27 -17.12
N VAL A 96 7.98 -12.42 -15.99
CA VAL A 96 8.58 -13.72 -15.59
C VAL A 96 7.52 -14.78 -15.35
N VAL A 97 6.43 -14.43 -14.65
CA VAL A 97 5.29 -15.32 -14.42
C VAL A 97 4.67 -15.74 -15.76
N GLY A 98 4.42 -14.80 -16.69
CA GLY A 98 3.88 -15.07 -18.01
C GLY A 98 4.76 -16.04 -18.79
N TRP A 99 6.06 -15.78 -18.83
CA TRP A 99 7.02 -16.64 -19.54
C TRP A 99 7.11 -18.05 -18.96
N ILE A 100 7.27 -18.20 -17.64
CA ILE A 100 7.39 -19.51 -16.98
C ILE A 100 6.06 -20.27 -17.01
N SER A 101 4.91 -19.60 -17.15
CA SER A 101 3.59 -20.22 -17.15
C SER A 101 3.37 -21.25 -18.27
N PHE A 102 4.14 -21.18 -19.35
CA PHE A 102 4.11 -22.18 -20.44
C PHE A 102 4.75 -23.52 -20.04
N TYR A 103 5.59 -23.53 -19.01
CA TYR A 103 6.24 -24.74 -18.51
C TYR A 103 5.51 -25.32 -17.31
N SER A 104 5.22 -24.51 -16.30
CA SER A 104 4.58 -24.95 -15.06
C SER A 104 4.01 -23.79 -14.28
N ILE A 105 2.78 -23.89 -13.80
CA ILE A 105 2.12 -22.87 -12.97
C ILE A 105 2.81 -22.71 -11.60
N PRO A 106 3.13 -23.78 -10.85
CA PRO A 106 3.87 -23.62 -9.58
C PRO A 106 5.23 -22.94 -9.75
N LEU A 107 5.97 -23.28 -10.81
CA LEU A 107 7.25 -22.63 -11.11
C LEU A 107 7.05 -21.15 -11.50
N ALA A 108 5.97 -20.81 -12.21
CA ALA A 108 5.64 -19.42 -12.54
C ALA A 108 5.38 -18.60 -11.28
N ILE A 109 4.63 -19.12 -10.32
CA ILE A 109 4.39 -18.45 -9.04
C ILE A 109 5.71 -18.25 -8.30
N LEU A 110 6.54 -19.29 -8.20
CA LEU A 110 7.85 -19.21 -7.56
C LEU A 110 8.77 -18.21 -8.26
N GLY A 111 8.79 -18.21 -9.60
CA GLY A 111 9.54 -17.27 -10.42
C GLY A 111 9.13 -15.80 -10.16
N GLY A 112 7.84 -15.54 -10.06
CA GLY A 112 7.31 -14.22 -9.69
C GLY A 112 7.77 -13.79 -8.29
N ILE A 113 7.63 -14.66 -7.30
CA ILE A 113 8.06 -14.40 -5.91
C ILE A 113 9.56 -14.13 -5.85
N LEU A 114 10.39 -14.95 -6.49
CA LEU A 114 11.84 -14.79 -6.52
C LEU A 114 12.26 -13.51 -7.23
N THR A 115 11.63 -13.16 -8.36
CA THR A 115 11.89 -11.90 -9.07
C THR A 115 11.57 -10.70 -8.18
N GLY A 116 10.41 -10.68 -7.55
CA GLY A 116 10.04 -9.61 -6.63
C GLY A 116 10.98 -9.53 -5.43
N ALA A 117 11.32 -10.67 -4.82
CA ALA A 117 12.26 -10.74 -3.70
C ALA A 117 13.66 -10.25 -4.08
N ALA A 118 14.14 -10.58 -5.30
CA ALA A 118 15.43 -10.13 -5.80
C ALA A 118 15.47 -8.61 -5.97
N ILE A 119 14.41 -8.00 -6.53
CA ILE A 119 14.27 -6.54 -6.65
C ILE A 119 14.22 -5.89 -5.26
N GLY A 120 13.45 -6.45 -4.33
CA GLY A 120 13.39 -5.99 -2.96
C GLY A 120 14.75 -6.09 -2.26
N ALA A 121 15.49 -7.20 -2.47
CA ALA A 121 16.84 -7.38 -1.96
C ALA A 121 17.81 -6.32 -2.54
N PHE A 122 17.72 -6.05 -3.82
CA PHE A 122 18.51 -5.02 -4.49
C PHE A 122 18.26 -3.65 -3.86
N ASN A 123 17.01 -3.24 -3.73
CA ASN A 123 16.64 -1.97 -3.10
C ASN A 123 17.09 -1.89 -1.64
N GLY A 124 16.81 -2.94 -0.87
CA GLY A 124 17.19 -3.02 0.54
C GLY A 124 18.71 -2.99 0.75
N PHE A 125 19.48 -3.66 -0.13
CA PHE A 125 20.92 -3.65 -0.10
C PHE A 125 21.49 -2.24 -0.31
N PHE A 126 21.07 -1.54 -1.38
CA PHE A 126 21.55 -0.18 -1.64
C PHE A 126 21.13 0.79 -0.55
N HIS A 127 19.90 0.70 -0.06
CA HIS A 127 19.42 1.53 1.03
C HIS A 127 20.23 1.34 2.31
N VAL A 128 20.50 0.10 2.71
CA VAL A 128 21.18 -0.23 3.98
C VAL A 128 22.69 -0.08 3.89
N LYS A 129 23.32 -0.68 2.85
CA LYS A 129 24.78 -0.73 2.72
C LYS A 129 25.38 0.66 2.45
N PHE A 130 24.76 1.42 1.56
CA PHE A 130 25.25 2.75 1.18
C PHE A 130 24.58 3.88 1.96
N LYS A 131 23.64 3.56 2.89
CA LYS A 131 22.89 4.53 3.70
C LYS A 131 22.16 5.59 2.85
N LEU A 132 21.77 5.22 1.64
CA LEU A 132 21.03 6.11 0.74
C LEU A 132 19.56 6.21 1.21
N PRO A 133 18.92 7.38 1.08
CA PRO A 133 17.48 7.51 1.33
C PRO A 133 16.69 6.51 0.47
N SER A 134 15.76 5.77 1.08
CA SER A 134 15.01 4.71 0.40
C SER A 134 14.28 5.21 -0.84
N PHE A 135 13.69 6.41 -0.80
CA PHE A 135 12.96 6.98 -1.92
C PHE A 135 13.86 7.24 -3.14
N ILE A 136 15.13 7.66 -2.93
CA ILE A 136 16.10 7.88 -4.02
C ILE A 136 16.42 6.54 -4.69
N VAL A 137 16.79 5.52 -3.86
CA VAL A 137 17.11 4.18 -4.37
C VAL A 137 15.94 3.65 -5.19
N THR A 138 14.73 3.71 -4.63
CA THR A 138 13.55 3.09 -5.24
C THR A 138 13.03 3.85 -6.46
N ILE A 139 13.20 5.17 -6.56
CA ILE A 139 12.91 5.92 -7.78
C ILE A 139 13.90 5.54 -8.90
N CYS A 140 15.20 5.48 -8.61
CA CYS A 140 16.20 5.10 -9.61
C CYS A 140 15.94 3.68 -10.13
N THR A 141 15.70 2.73 -9.23
CA THR A 141 15.43 1.33 -9.60
C THR A 141 14.06 1.15 -10.25
N MET A 142 13.07 1.97 -9.93
CA MET A 142 11.80 2.03 -10.64
C MET A 142 12.01 2.28 -12.13
N TYR A 143 12.79 3.30 -12.49
CA TYR A 143 13.08 3.60 -13.89
C TYR A 143 13.90 2.50 -14.55
N LEU A 144 14.89 1.93 -13.84
CA LEU A 144 15.68 0.80 -14.33
C LEU A 144 14.80 -0.39 -14.72
N PHE A 145 13.98 -0.86 -13.79
CA PHE A 145 13.13 -2.04 -14.02
C PHE A 145 11.96 -1.75 -14.96
N ARG A 146 11.45 -0.50 -14.98
CA ARG A 146 10.43 -0.09 -15.95
C ARG A 146 11.01 -0.06 -17.37
N GLY A 147 12.23 0.43 -17.55
CA GLY A 147 12.95 0.36 -18.81
C GLY A 147 13.20 -1.08 -19.26
N LEU A 148 13.54 -1.98 -18.33
CA LEU A 148 13.69 -3.40 -18.62
C LEU A 148 12.36 -4.06 -19.05
N CYS A 149 11.24 -3.74 -18.37
CA CYS A 149 9.92 -4.20 -18.80
C CYS A 149 9.59 -3.73 -20.21
N ALA A 150 9.83 -2.44 -20.52
CA ALA A 150 9.60 -1.89 -21.85
C ALA A 150 10.46 -2.59 -22.91
N TYR A 151 11.73 -2.81 -22.63
CA TYR A 151 12.65 -3.53 -23.52
C TYR A 151 12.19 -4.96 -23.81
N LEU A 152 11.80 -5.71 -22.77
CA LEU A 152 11.34 -7.11 -22.90
C LEU A 152 9.99 -7.26 -23.62
N THR A 153 9.22 -6.17 -23.74
CA THR A 153 7.90 -6.17 -24.38
C THR A 153 7.81 -5.21 -25.57
N THR A 154 8.97 -4.81 -26.13
CA THR A 154 9.04 -3.87 -27.26
C THR A 154 8.39 -4.45 -28.51
N ASP A 155 8.71 -5.68 -28.87
CA ASP A 155 8.22 -6.32 -30.11
C ASP A 155 6.78 -6.80 -29.96
N ALA A 156 6.44 -7.38 -28.81
CA ALA A 156 5.09 -7.86 -28.50
C ALA A 156 4.84 -7.95 -26.99
N PRO A 157 3.59 -7.79 -26.54
CA PRO A 157 3.21 -8.10 -25.16
C PRO A 157 3.57 -9.54 -24.80
N MET A 158 4.04 -9.77 -23.57
CA MET A 158 4.34 -11.12 -23.08
C MET A 158 3.02 -11.87 -22.77
N PRO A 159 2.67 -12.92 -23.52
CA PRO A 159 1.47 -13.68 -23.23
C PRO A 159 1.64 -14.59 -22.01
N ALA A 160 0.55 -14.92 -21.36
CA ALA A 160 0.49 -16.01 -20.38
C ALA A 160 -0.17 -17.26 -21.00
N SER A 161 0.13 -18.45 -20.47
CA SER A 161 -0.48 -19.69 -20.95
C SER A 161 -1.99 -19.69 -20.75
N MET A 162 -2.73 -20.41 -21.61
CA MET A 162 -4.19 -20.56 -21.47
C MET A 162 -4.60 -21.17 -20.14
N GLN A 163 -3.76 -22.04 -19.57
CA GLN A 163 -3.97 -22.62 -18.23
C GLN A 163 -3.96 -21.54 -17.13
N MET A 164 -3.14 -20.49 -17.24
CA MET A 164 -3.16 -19.36 -16.33
C MET A 164 -4.49 -18.61 -16.39
N LYS A 165 -5.04 -18.39 -17.57
CA LYS A 165 -6.33 -17.73 -17.74
C LYS A 165 -7.49 -18.56 -17.17
N ALA A 166 -7.40 -19.88 -17.19
CA ALA A 166 -8.38 -20.76 -16.55
C ALA A 166 -8.42 -20.62 -15.01
N LEU A 167 -7.38 -20.04 -14.41
CA LEU A 167 -7.33 -19.72 -12.97
C LEU A 167 -7.95 -18.36 -12.62
N ASP A 168 -8.51 -17.61 -13.59
CA ASP A 168 -9.15 -16.31 -13.35
C ASP A 168 -10.49 -16.45 -12.62
N GLU A 169 -10.49 -17.19 -11.53
CA GLU A 169 -11.63 -17.41 -10.65
C GLU A 169 -11.57 -16.48 -9.43
N ASP A 170 -12.72 -15.92 -9.05
CA ASP A 170 -12.78 -14.96 -7.92
C ASP A 170 -12.35 -15.62 -6.61
N TRP A 171 -12.68 -16.89 -6.39
CA TRP A 171 -12.32 -17.58 -5.16
C TRP A 171 -10.80 -17.75 -4.99
N ILE A 172 -10.03 -17.94 -6.09
CA ILE A 172 -8.56 -18.03 -6.06
C ILE A 172 -7.98 -16.67 -5.62
N LYS A 173 -8.44 -15.59 -6.27
CA LYS A 173 -7.98 -14.23 -5.95
C LYS A 173 -8.28 -13.84 -4.51
N VAL A 174 -9.48 -14.15 -4.04
CA VAL A 174 -9.91 -13.91 -2.65
C VAL A 174 -9.05 -14.73 -1.69
N SER A 175 -8.90 -16.03 -1.94
CA SER A 175 -8.16 -16.94 -1.05
C SER A 175 -6.70 -16.54 -0.92
N VAL A 176 -6.02 -16.22 -2.03
CA VAL A 176 -4.62 -15.77 -2.02
C VAL A 176 -4.50 -14.46 -1.26
N THR A 177 -5.40 -13.49 -1.52
CA THR A 177 -5.36 -12.19 -0.84
C THR A 177 -5.61 -12.34 0.67
N LEU A 178 -6.62 -13.11 1.08
CA LEU A 178 -6.90 -13.37 2.49
C LEU A 178 -5.75 -14.12 3.17
N PHE A 179 -5.14 -15.09 2.50
CA PHE A 179 -3.99 -15.82 3.03
C PHE A 179 -2.79 -14.89 3.28
N VAL A 180 -2.48 -14.01 2.33
CA VAL A 180 -1.42 -13.00 2.49
C VAL A 180 -1.75 -12.05 3.64
N LEU A 181 -2.97 -11.52 3.70
CA LEU A 181 -3.38 -10.63 4.78
C LEU A 181 -3.33 -11.32 6.15
N LEU A 182 -3.74 -12.58 6.24
CA LEU A 182 -3.71 -13.36 7.47
C LEU A 182 -2.27 -13.56 7.97
N ILE A 183 -1.36 -13.99 7.08
CA ILE A 183 0.05 -14.14 7.43
C ILE A 183 0.65 -12.81 7.86
N ALA A 184 0.42 -11.74 7.08
CA ALA A 184 0.92 -10.42 7.40
C ALA A 184 0.36 -9.90 8.74
N PHE A 185 -0.92 -10.16 9.03
CA PHE A 185 -1.53 -9.81 10.31
C PHE A 185 -0.89 -10.57 11.47
N ILE A 186 -0.67 -11.89 11.31
CA ILE A 186 0.01 -12.72 12.31
C ILE A 186 1.44 -12.20 12.55
N VAL A 187 2.19 -11.93 11.48
CA VAL A 187 3.56 -11.38 11.57
C VAL A 187 3.54 -10.02 12.28
N PHE A 188 2.62 -9.14 11.93
CA PHE A 188 2.54 -7.80 12.50
C PHE A 188 2.06 -7.78 13.95
N ARG A 189 1.09 -8.63 14.31
CA ARG A 189 0.45 -8.60 15.64
C ARG A 189 1.08 -9.52 16.66
N PHE A 190 1.52 -10.71 16.24
CA PHE A 190 1.91 -11.79 17.15
C PHE A 190 3.41 -12.12 17.13
N THR A 191 4.19 -11.50 16.24
CA THR A 191 5.65 -11.70 16.23
C THR A 191 6.40 -10.44 16.68
N LYS A 192 7.72 -10.61 16.92
CA LYS A 192 8.61 -9.48 17.25
C LYS A 192 8.81 -8.49 16.09
N VAL A 193 8.42 -8.86 14.87
CA VAL A 193 8.60 -8.01 13.67
C VAL A 193 7.75 -6.74 13.77
N GLY A 194 6.46 -6.85 14.10
CA GLY A 194 5.56 -5.70 14.18
C GLY A 194 6.03 -4.61 15.15
N PRO A 195 6.31 -4.93 16.44
CA PRO A 195 6.91 -3.95 17.36
C PRO A 195 8.24 -3.39 16.88
N SER A 196 9.11 -4.21 16.26
CA SER A 196 10.42 -3.79 15.77
C SER A 196 10.32 -2.79 14.62
N VAL A 197 9.43 -3.02 13.62
CA VAL A 197 9.23 -2.07 12.53
C VAL A 197 8.62 -0.76 13.02
N LYS A 198 7.66 -0.82 13.95
CA LYS A 198 7.07 0.37 14.58
C LYS A 198 8.09 1.19 15.38
N ALA A 199 8.93 0.51 16.16
CA ALA A 199 9.98 1.16 16.95
C ALA A 199 11.01 1.84 16.04
N THR A 200 11.43 1.15 14.96
CA THR A 200 12.40 1.69 14.00
C THR A 200 11.84 2.93 13.30
N GLY A 201 10.58 2.91 12.87
CA GLY A 201 9.93 4.07 12.27
C GLY A 201 9.66 5.22 13.24
N ALA A 202 9.55 4.95 14.55
CA ALA A 202 9.42 5.98 15.57
C ALA A 202 10.78 6.63 15.92
N GLY A 203 11.90 5.90 15.79
CA GLY A 203 13.23 6.38 16.08
C GLY A 203 14.29 5.31 15.90
N GLU A 204 14.95 5.28 14.74
CA GLU A 204 15.92 4.24 14.40
C GLU A 204 17.09 4.17 15.38
N THR A 205 17.64 5.32 15.77
CA THR A 205 18.79 5.40 16.70
C THR A 205 18.45 4.76 18.05
N ALA A 206 17.30 5.13 18.63
CA ALA A 206 16.84 4.56 19.90
C ALA A 206 16.60 3.06 19.80
N THR A 207 16.01 2.60 18.68
CA THR A 207 15.75 1.19 18.41
C THR A 207 17.07 0.39 18.29
N ARG A 208 18.09 0.96 17.67
CA ARG A 208 19.41 0.34 17.56
C ARG A 208 20.07 0.20 18.93
N PHE A 209 19.97 1.22 19.80
CA PHE A 209 20.45 1.14 21.19
C PHE A 209 19.70 0.09 22.03
N SER A 210 18.45 -0.20 21.71
CA SER A 210 17.69 -1.29 22.32
C SER A 210 18.08 -2.71 21.83
N GLY A 211 19.15 -2.84 21.03
CA GLY A 211 19.69 -4.12 20.56
C GLY A 211 19.04 -4.68 19.30
N ILE A 212 18.10 -3.95 18.68
CA ILE A 212 17.46 -4.40 17.43
C ILE A 212 18.40 -4.09 16.25
N ARG A 213 18.65 -5.11 15.41
CA ARG A 213 19.46 -4.96 14.19
C ARG A 213 18.63 -4.30 13.09
N THR A 214 18.52 -2.95 13.12
CA THR A 214 17.68 -2.17 12.20
C THR A 214 18.05 -2.38 10.74
N ASP A 215 19.32 -2.54 10.40
CA ASP A 215 19.80 -2.77 9.04
C ASP A 215 19.26 -4.09 8.44
N ARG A 216 19.30 -5.19 9.22
CA ARG A 216 18.72 -6.47 8.80
C ARG A 216 17.21 -6.39 8.68
N LEU A 217 16.55 -5.71 9.61
CA LEU A 217 15.11 -5.53 9.60
C LEU A 217 14.68 -4.78 8.35
N LYS A 218 15.36 -3.70 7.97
CA LYS A 218 15.09 -2.94 6.74
C LYS A 218 15.26 -3.82 5.51
N LEU A 219 16.42 -4.48 5.37
CA LEU A 219 16.69 -5.36 4.23
C LEU A 219 15.60 -6.43 4.07
N LEU A 220 15.29 -7.17 5.14
CA LEU A 220 14.29 -8.23 5.12
C LEU A 220 12.89 -7.70 4.81
N THR A 221 12.55 -6.50 5.26
CA THR A 221 11.26 -5.85 4.95
C THR A 221 11.14 -5.53 3.46
N PHE A 222 12.21 -5.01 2.83
CA PHE A 222 12.22 -4.79 1.37
C PHE A 222 12.12 -6.11 0.59
N VAL A 223 12.84 -7.15 1.00
CA VAL A 223 12.76 -8.50 0.39
C VAL A 223 11.35 -9.06 0.49
N ALA A 224 10.74 -9.00 1.67
CA ALA A 224 9.38 -9.50 1.89
C ALA A 224 8.34 -8.71 1.09
N ALA A 225 8.47 -7.38 1.01
CA ALA A 225 7.58 -6.54 0.22
C ALA A 225 7.69 -6.87 -1.28
N GLY A 226 8.90 -7.04 -1.80
CA GLY A 226 9.13 -7.48 -3.17
C GLY A 226 8.55 -8.88 -3.44
N ALA A 227 8.74 -9.83 -2.52
CA ALA A 227 8.15 -11.17 -2.62
C ALA A 227 6.62 -11.14 -2.68
N LEU A 228 5.98 -10.31 -1.84
CA LEU A 228 4.52 -10.10 -1.88
C LEU A 228 4.06 -9.48 -3.21
N THR A 229 4.84 -8.56 -3.76
CA THR A 229 4.56 -8.02 -5.10
C THR A 229 4.70 -9.09 -6.18
N GLY A 230 5.63 -10.04 -6.02
CA GLY A 230 5.71 -11.24 -6.86
C GLY A 230 4.47 -12.13 -6.79
N VAL A 231 3.87 -12.30 -5.59
CA VAL A 231 2.56 -12.97 -5.44
C VAL A 231 1.45 -12.17 -6.13
N ALA A 232 1.45 -10.84 -5.99
CA ALA A 232 0.49 -9.98 -6.66
C ALA A 232 0.61 -10.05 -8.20
N ALA A 233 1.83 -10.25 -8.71
CA ALA A 233 2.08 -10.44 -10.13
C ALA A 233 1.37 -11.67 -10.69
N PHE A 234 1.32 -12.79 -9.95
CA PHE A 234 0.51 -13.95 -10.33
C PHE A 234 -0.98 -13.58 -10.47
N ILE A 235 -1.55 -12.87 -9.46
CA ILE A 235 -2.95 -12.42 -9.54
C ILE A 235 -3.18 -11.45 -10.72
N ASN A 236 -2.20 -10.59 -11.01
CA ASN A 236 -2.28 -9.70 -12.16
C ASN A 236 -2.27 -10.47 -13.48
N VAL A 237 -1.39 -11.46 -13.63
CA VAL A 237 -1.25 -12.25 -14.86
C VAL A 237 -2.50 -13.07 -15.17
N ILE A 238 -3.09 -13.76 -14.18
CA ILE A 238 -4.34 -14.53 -14.40
C ILE A 238 -5.48 -13.61 -14.84
N LYS A 239 -5.50 -12.36 -14.35
CA LYS A 239 -6.54 -11.38 -14.70
C LYS A 239 -6.36 -10.80 -16.10
N VAL A 240 -5.14 -10.41 -16.48
CA VAL A 240 -4.91 -9.67 -17.75
C VAL A 240 -4.58 -10.60 -18.92
N GLY A 241 -4.00 -11.78 -18.67
CA GLY A 241 -3.63 -12.77 -19.67
C GLY A 241 -2.48 -12.39 -20.61
N SER A 242 -2.10 -11.11 -20.67
CA SER A 242 -0.98 -10.61 -21.48
C SER A 242 -0.39 -9.37 -20.84
N ILE A 243 0.92 -9.31 -20.73
CA ILE A 243 1.67 -8.28 -20.01
C ILE A 243 2.30 -7.31 -21.00
N THR A 244 1.96 -6.03 -20.90
CA THR A 244 2.48 -4.94 -21.71
C THR A 244 3.57 -4.16 -20.97
N SER A 245 4.27 -3.26 -21.68
CA SER A 245 5.25 -2.33 -21.12
C SER A 245 4.66 -1.41 -20.03
N THR A 246 3.34 -1.20 -20.05
CA THR A 246 2.62 -0.36 -19.09
C THR A 246 2.13 -1.12 -17.86
N ALA A 247 2.43 -2.42 -17.75
CA ALA A 247 2.01 -3.22 -16.58
C ALA A 247 2.53 -2.62 -15.28
N GLY A 248 1.64 -2.44 -14.32
CA GLY A 248 1.96 -1.82 -13.03
C GLY A 248 2.20 -0.31 -13.08
N ASN A 249 1.92 0.38 -14.20
CA ASN A 249 2.09 1.82 -14.25
C ASN A 249 1.23 2.53 -13.21
N GLN A 250 1.83 3.47 -12.46
CA GLN A 250 1.22 4.24 -11.36
C GLN A 250 0.78 3.41 -10.14
N LEU A 251 1.06 2.11 -10.08
CA LEU A 251 0.70 1.28 -8.94
C LEU A 251 1.41 1.75 -7.65
N GLU A 252 2.66 2.20 -7.74
CA GLU A 252 3.42 2.77 -6.63
C GLU A 252 2.70 3.95 -5.99
N THR A 253 2.25 4.90 -6.81
CA THR A 253 1.49 6.08 -6.34
C THR A 253 0.13 5.66 -5.80
N GLN A 254 -0.56 4.74 -6.46
CA GLN A 254 -1.83 4.19 -6.02
C GLN A 254 -1.75 3.59 -4.61
N ILE A 255 -0.72 2.77 -4.34
CA ILE A 255 -0.53 2.11 -3.05
C ILE A 255 -0.21 3.14 -1.95
N LEU A 256 0.67 4.10 -2.24
CA LEU A 256 1.04 5.15 -1.29
C LEU A 256 -0.17 6.00 -0.91
N ILE A 257 -0.95 6.44 -1.91
CA ILE A 257 -2.20 7.18 -1.67
C ILE A 257 -3.18 6.33 -0.86
N ALA A 258 -3.37 5.06 -1.23
CA ALA A 258 -4.28 4.16 -0.54
C ALA A 258 -3.91 4.02 0.94
N LEU A 259 -2.64 3.74 1.27
CA LEU A 259 -2.19 3.58 2.65
C LEU A 259 -2.35 4.86 3.47
N VAL A 260 -2.08 6.04 2.88
CA VAL A 260 -2.24 7.33 3.56
C VAL A 260 -3.72 7.65 3.75
N LEU A 261 -4.59 7.40 2.76
CA LEU A 261 -6.05 7.52 2.92
C LEU A 261 -6.58 6.56 3.99
N GLY A 262 -5.95 5.39 4.13
CA GLY A 262 -6.23 4.45 5.22
C GLY A 262 -5.78 4.92 6.60
N GLY A 263 -5.09 6.08 6.71
CA GLY A 263 -4.63 6.68 7.95
C GLY A 263 -3.20 6.26 8.35
N LEU A 264 -2.40 5.75 7.41
CA LEU A 264 -0.98 5.46 7.65
C LEU A 264 -0.18 6.77 7.58
N PRO A 265 0.56 7.17 8.63
CA PRO A 265 1.44 8.33 8.56
C PRO A 265 2.59 8.09 7.56
N ILE A 266 2.91 9.08 6.72
CA ILE A 266 4.04 8.99 5.79
C ILE A 266 5.37 8.79 6.54
N SER A 267 5.49 9.36 7.73
CA SER A 267 6.66 9.18 8.60
C SER A 267 6.74 7.80 9.27
N GLY A 268 5.72 6.95 9.13
CA GLY A 268 5.66 5.65 9.81
C GLY A 268 5.52 5.73 11.32
N GLY A 269 6.04 4.73 12.01
CA GLY A 269 6.19 4.72 13.46
C GLY A 269 5.09 4.04 14.25
N ALA A 270 4.96 4.39 15.54
CA ALA A 270 4.18 3.60 16.52
C ALA A 270 2.66 3.61 16.30
N LYS A 271 2.11 4.67 15.67
CA LYS A 271 0.66 4.87 15.52
C LYS A 271 0.03 4.06 14.38
N VAL A 272 0.81 3.26 13.66
CA VAL A 272 0.40 2.48 12.51
C VAL A 272 -0.50 1.31 12.92
N ARG A 273 -1.58 1.07 12.16
CA ARG A 273 -2.55 0.00 12.37
C ARG A 273 -2.69 -0.87 11.14
N PHE A 274 -2.86 -2.17 11.32
CA PHE A 274 -3.00 -3.11 10.20
C PHE A 274 -4.25 -2.83 9.34
N SER A 275 -5.33 -2.33 9.94
CA SER A 275 -6.55 -1.93 9.23
C SER A 275 -6.34 -0.86 8.16
N ASN A 276 -5.25 -0.08 8.25
CA ASN A 276 -4.92 0.94 7.25
C ASN A 276 -4.76 0.35 5.84
N ILE A 277 -4.30 -0.92 5.73
CA ILE A 277 -4.16 -1.62 4.45
C ILE A 277 -5.54 -1.82 3.82
N ILE A 278 -6.46 -2.45 4.55
CA ILE A 278 -7.78 -2.85 4.04
C ILE A 278 -8.61 -1.61 3.74
N VAL A 279 -8.73 -0.72 4.73
CA VAL A 279 -9.55 0.50 4.58
C VAL A 279 -9.00 1.40 3.48
N GLY A 280 -7.68 1.59 3.44
CA GLY A 280 -7.05 2.46 2.46
C GLY A 280 -7.18 1.95 1.02
N THR A 281 -6.93 0.66 0.79
CA THR A 281 -7.08 0.08 -0.54
C THR A 281 -8.53 0.09 -1.03
N LEU A 282 -9.50 -0.13 -0.13
CA LEU A 282 -10.92 0.00 -0.46
C LEU A 282 -11.30 1.45 -0.79
N ILE A 283 -10.90 2.43 0.03
CA ILE A 283 -11.15 3.86 -0.24
C ILE A 283 -10.62 4.24 -1.63
N TYR A 284 -9.36 3.89 -1.91
CA TYR A 284 -8.76 4.23 -3.20
C TYR A 284 -9.49 3.56 -4.37
N THR A 285 -9.84 2.27 -4.23
CA THR A 285 -10.51 1.52 -5.30
C THR A 285 -11.92 2.06 -5.56
N VAL A 286 -12.68 2.38 -4.51
CA VAL A 286 -14.00 3.01 -4.62
C VAL A 286 -13.88 4.37 -5.30
N LEU A 287 -12.95 5.21 -4.87
CA LEU A 287 -12.72 6.52 -5.47
C LEU A 287 -12.35 6.39 -6.95
N ASN A 288 -11.39 5.53 -7.29
CA ASN A 288 -10.94 5.34 -8.66
C ASN A 288 -12.07 4.84 -9.57
N ASN A 289 -12.81 3.82 -9.14
CA ASN A 289 -13.94 3.29 -9.92
C ASN A 289 -15.09 4.30 -10.02
N GLY A 290 -15.38 5.05 -8.97
CA GLY A 290 -16.39 6.10 -8.99
C GLY A 290 -16.07 7.17 -10.04
N LEU A 291 -14.81 7.64 -10.09
CA LEU A 291 -14.36 8.61 -11.09
C LEU A 291 -14.45 8.06 -12.53
N VAL A 292 -14.12 6.79 -12.75
CA VAL A 292 -14.28 6.11 -14.05
C VAL A 292 -15.76 6.04 -14.44
N MET A 293 -16.64 5.70 -13.48
CA MET A 293 -18.09 5.61 -13.74
C MET A 293 -18.73 6.96 -14.05
N LEU A 294 -18.15 8.05 -13.53
CA LEU A 294 -18.56 9.43 -13.86
C LEU A 294 -18.05 9.89 -15.23
N GLY A 295 -17.31 9.06 -15.95
CA GLY A 295 -16.82 9.38 -17.29
C GLY A 295 -15.59 10.30 -17.33
N TYR A 296 -14.93 10.55 -16.18
CA TYR A 296 -13.71 11.35 -16.17
C TYR A 296 -12.57 10.66 -16.88
N ASP A 297 -11.84 11.38 -17.71
CA ASP A 297 -10.61 10.93 -18.35
C ASP A 297 -9.47 10.71 -17.32
N THR A 298 -8.43 9.98 -17.72
CA THR A 298 -7.31 9.61 -16.83
C THR A 298 -6.60 10.82 -16.24
N ALA A 299 -6.44 11.92 -16.99
CA ALA A 299 -5.78 13.12 -16.51
C ALA A 299 -6.59 13.80 -15.39
N THR A 300 -7.92 13.97 -15.59
CA THR A 300 -8.83 14.51 -14.58
C THR A 300 -8.88 13.63 -13.32
N GLN A 301 -8.91 12.30 -13.50
CA GLN A 301 -8.84 11.38 -12.36
C GLN A 301 -7.55 11.56 -11.54
N GLN A 302 -6.40 11.72 -12.20
CA GLN A 302 -5.12 11.96 -11.53
C GLN A 302 -5.12 13.29 -10.77
N LEU A 303 -5.66 14.36 -11.39
CA LEU A 303 -5.78 15.67 -10.74
C LEU A 303 -6.64 15.57 -9.46
N ILE A 304 -7.83 14.98 -9.55
CA ILE A 304 -8.72 14.83 -8.40
C ILE A 304 -8.06 14.00 -7.29
N LYS A 305 -7.45 12.85 -7.63
CA LYS A 305 -6.73 12.00 -6.67
C LYS A 305 -5.56 12.74 -6.02
N GLY A 306 -4.81 13.54 -6.78
CA GLY A 306 -3.73 14.38 -6.27
C GLY A 306 -4.21 15.43 -5.28
N VAL A 307 -5.30 16.14 -5.58
CA VAL A 307 -5.90 17.13 -4.67
C VAL A 307 -6.40 16.48 -3.39
N ILE A 308 -7.10 15.35 -3.48
CA ILE A 308 -7.57 14.60 -2.31
C ILE A 308 -6.38 14.14 -1.45
N PHE A 309 -5.34 13.59 -2.08
CA PHE A 309 -4.13 13.14 -1.38
C PHE A 309 -3.45 14.30 -0.64
N LEU A 310 -3.26 15.44 -1.32
CA LEU A 310 -2.66 16.64 -0.72
C LEU A 310 -3.48 17.14 0.48
N ALA A 311 -4.80 17.17 0.36
CA ALA A 311 -5.69 17.58 1.44
C ALA A 311 -5.58 16.63 2.65
N VAL A 312 -5.59 15.30 2.42
CA VAL A 312 -5.47 14.32 3.50
C VAL A 312 -4.09 14.41 4.17
N VAL A 313 -3.01 14.55 3.40
CA VAL A 313 -1.65 14.73 3.96
C VAL A 313 -1.59 16.00 4.80
N ALA A 314 -2.11 17.13 4.29
CA ALA A 314 -2.11 18.40 5.01
C ALA A 314 -2.89 18.34 6.35
N LEU A 315 -3.96 17.54 6.41
CA LEU A 315 -4.76 17.33 7.61
C LEU A 315 -4.14 16.33 8.59
N THR A 316 -3.42 15.33 8.08
CA THR A 316 -2.89 14.23 8.90
C THR A 316 -1.45 14.44 9.37
N ILE A 317 -0.72 15.39 8.78
CA ILE A 317 0.68 15.68 9.15
C ILE A 317 0.77 16.20 10.59
N ASP A 318 1.56 15.53 11.41
CA ASP A 318 1.83 15.96 12.79
C ASP A 318 2.89 17.06 12.78
N ARG A 319 2.44 18.32 12.75
CA ARG A 319 3.31 19.51 12.72
C ARG A 319 4.29 19.60 13.92
N LYS A 320 4.03 18.86 15.01
CA LYS A 320 4.92 18.82 16.17
C LYS A 320 6.12 17.92 15.95
N ALA A 321 5.96 16.86 15.16
CA ALA A 321 7.07 15.96 14.81
C ALA A 321 8.11 16.66 13.91
N LEU A 322 7.69 17.63 13.09
CA LEU A 322 8.59 18.42 12.23
C LEU A 322 9.48 19.42 13.00
N LYS A 323 9.10 19.82 14.23
CA LYS A 323 9.89 20.74 15.05
C LYS A 323 11.07 20.08 15.78
N VAL A 324 11.15 18.76 15.79
CA VAL A 324 12.24 17.99 16.45
C VAL A 324 13.41 17.71 15.50
N ILE A 325 13.28 18.08 14.22
CA ILE A 325 14.30 17.88 13.18
C ILE A 325 14.96 19.23 12.80
N LYS A 326 15.22 20.08 13.78
CA LYS A 326 16.11 21.24 13.63
C LYS A 326 17.26 21.13 14.59
#